data_6c32d9cfe96fce1f1329b1b8d51e891b
#
_entry.id   6c32d9cfe96fce1f1329b1b8d51e891b
#
_cell.length_a   1.000
_cell.length_b   1.000
_cell.length_c   1.000
_cell.angle_alpha   90.00
_cell.angle_beta   90.00
_cell.angle_gamma   90.00
#
_symmetry.space_group_name_H-M   'P 1'
#
loop_
_entity.id
_entity.type
_entity.pdbx_description
1 polymer ?
#
loop_
_entity_poly.entity_id
_entity_poly.type
_entity_poly.pdbx_seq_one_letter_code
_entity_poly.pdbx_strand_id
1 'polypeptide(L)'
;ATLFSKGIYFVIIAQFSSYTEEEVNKITELIQDVQSSIDEFTLSFGVSSVIQDLDKLGTAYEEALEALMQGYAIFHEEFIYFYKTKELKELLTAIPIKDLRALYENTLKTLAYPEGDDEELVRTIEVYLEHQCEITSTARALYVHRNTVKYRVKKAEEILGEPLKDPTNSLRIRVALMIGHILNHDV
;
A
#
# COMPACT_ATOMS: atom_id res chain seq x y z
N ALA A 1 25.28 19.34 -5.93
CA ALA A 1 24.17 18.97 -6.80
C ALA A 1 24.57 19.15 -8.26
N THR A 2 24.04 18.32 -9.15
CA THR A 2 24.25 18.44 -10.61
C THR A 2 22.90 18.62 -11.27
N LEU A 3 22.78 19.64 -12.15
CA LEU A 3 21.57 19.94 -12.91
C LEU A 3 21.80 19.64 -14.40
N PHE A 4 20.87 18.98 -15.03
CA PHE A 4 20.85 18.77 -16.48
C PHE A 4 19.42 18.66 -17.00
N SER A 5 19.22 18.77 -18.33
CA SER A 5 17.91 18.61 -18.96
C SER A 5 17.77 17.22 -19.60
N LYS A 6 16.58 16.63 -19.48
CA LYS A 6 16.20 15.39 -20.18
C LYS A 6 14.79 15.52 -20.75
N GLY A 7 14.71 15.74 -22.05
CA GLY A 7 13.44 16.06 -22.72
C GLY A 7 12.90 17.41 -22.25
N ILE A 8 11.68 17.39 -21.71
CA ILE A 8 10.99 18.58 -21.17
C ILE A 8 11.26 18.80 -19.67
N TYR A 9 12.02 17.92 -19.03
CA TYR A 9 12.27 17.97 -17.60
C TYR A 9 13.67 18.50 -17.30
N PHE A 10 13.81 19.20 -16.18
CA PHE A 10 15.09 19.45 -15.52
C PHE A 10 15.30 18.38 -14.43
N VAL A 11 16.50 17.80 -14.40
CA VAL A 11 16.86 16.75 -13.45
C VAL A 11 17.96 17.27 -12.54
N ILE A 12 17.74 17.18 -11.24
CA ILE A 12 18.71 17.54 -10.20
C ILE A 12 19.18 16.27 -9.51
N ILE A 13 20.49 15.99 -9.56
CA ILE A 13 21.11 14.95 -8.75
C ILE A 13 21.77 15.61 -7.54
N ALA A 14 21.22 15.31 -6.35
CA ALA A 14 21.81 15.74 -5.08
C ALA A 14 22.59 14.60 -4.44
N GLN A 15 23.80 14.88 -3.95
CA GLN A 15 24.66 13.93 -3.26
C GLN A 15 24.77 14.34 -1.79
N PHE A 16 24.63 13.37 -0.91
CA PHE A 16 24.71 13.53 0.54
C PHE A 16 25.82 12.65 1.11
N SER A 17 26.43 13.09 2.21
CA SER A 17 27.44 12.32 2.94
C SER A 17 26.84 11.27 3.86
N SER A 18 25.59 11.45 4.30
CA SER A 18 24.83 10.51 5.13
C SER A 18 23.33 10.64 4.83
N TYR A 19 22.58 9.57 5.06
CA TYR A 19 21.13 9.59 4.93
C TYR A 19 20.50 9.82 6.32
N THR A 20 20.18 11.06 6.61
CA THR A 20 19.47 11.47 7.82
C THR A 20 18.23 12.27 7.45
N GLU A 21 17.24 12.29 8.33
CA GLU A 21 16.01 13.09 8.17
C GLU A 21 16.34 14.59 7.98
N GLU A 22 17.40 15.07 8.63
CA GLU A 22 17.91 16.43 8.50
C GLU A 22 18.42 16.73 7.07
N GLU A 23 19.06 15.76 6.39
CA GLU A 23 19.52 15.95 5.02
C GLU A 23 18.40 15.89 3.99
N VAL A 24 17.35 15.11 4.25
CA VAL A 24 16.13 15.12 3.42
C VAL A 24 15.42 16.48 3.52
N ASN A 25 15.36 17.06 4.71
CA ASN A 25 14.80 18.41 4.90
C ASN A 25 15.58 19.48 4.13
N LYS A 26 16.92 19.35 4.02
CA LYS A 26 17.75 20.25 3.19
C LYS A 26 17.40 20.19 1.70
N ILE A 27 16.90 19.05 1.20
CA ILE A 27 16.40 18.98 -0.19
C ILE A 27 15.17 19.86 -0.33
N THR A 28 14.25 19.76 0.63
CA THR A 28 13.02 20.57 0.61
C THR A 28 13.35 22.07 0.69
N GLU A 29 14.27 22.47 1.55
CA GLU A 29 14.77 23.85 1.66
C GLU A 29 15.38 24.31 0.34
N LEU A 30 16.28 23.51 -0.27
CA LEU A 30 16.92 23.85 -1.54
C LEU A 30 15.89 24.00 -2.68
N ILE A 31 14.86 23.17 -2.72
CA ILE A 31 13.77 23.27 -3.69
C ILE A 31 12.95 24.55 -3.46
N GLN A 32 12.63 24.85 -2.21
CA GLN A 32 11.91 26.08 -1.85
C GLN A 32 12.69 27.33 -2.20
N ASP A 33 14.02 27.34 -2.01
CA ASP A 33 14.91 28.42 -2.42
C ASP A 33 14.90 28.60 -3.95
N VAL A 34 14.89 27.51 -4.70
CA VAL A 34 14.78 27.55 -6.16
C VAL A 34 13.42 28.10 -6.59
N GLN A 35 12.31 27.64 -5.99
CA GLN A 35 10.96 28.14 -6.27
C GLN A 35 10.84 29.64 -5.99
N SER A 36 11.34 30.10 -4.82
CA SER A 36 11.28 31.52 -4.42
C SER A 36 12.16 32.45 -5.26
N SER A 37 13.14 31.87 -5.98
CA SER A 37 14.04 32.64 -6.86
C SER A 37 13.49 32.84 -8.27
N ILE A 38 12.34 32.22 -8.60
CA ILE A 38 11.73 32.25 -9.94
C ILE A 38 10.30 32.76 -9.84
N ASP A 39 10.12 34.06 -10.08
CA ASP A 39 8.80 34.70 -9.98
C ASP A 39 7.91 34.49 -11.23
N GLU A 40 8.49 34.08 -12.37
CA GLU A 40 7.76 34.02 -13.65
C GLU A 40 7.15 32.63 -13.95
N PHE A 41 7.53 31.58 -13.22
CA PHE A 41 7.11 30.21 -13.51
C PHE A 41 6.80 29.45 -12.22
N THR A 42 5.74 28.65 -12.25
CA THR A 42 5.47 27.65 -11.21
C THR A 42 6.32 26.40 -11.46
N LEU A 43 6.97 25.89 -10.43
CA LEU A 43 7.78 24.68 -10.50
C LEU A 43 7.17 23.58 -9.66
N SER A 44 7.11 22.39 -10.22
CA SER A 44 6.69 21.16 -9.52
C SER A 44 7.83 20.15 -9.51
N PHE A 45 8.00 19.48 -8.40
CA PHE A 45 9.12 18.56 -8.19
C PHE A 45 8.63 17.17 -7.81
N GLY A 46 9.10 16.17 -8.53
CA GLY A 46 9.07 14.77 -8.11
C GLY A 46 10.44 14.36 -7.57
N VAL A 47 10.47 13.77 -6.39
CA VAL A 47 11.70 13.39 -5.70
C VAL A 47 11.74 11.87 -5.54
N SER A 48 12.82 11.23 -6.03
CA SER A 48 13.03 9.79 -5.90
C SER A 48 13.36 9.36 -4.47
N SER A 49 13.35 8.06 -4.22
CA SER A 49 14.05 7.48 -3.10
C SER A 49 15.56 7.71 -3.18
N VAL A 50 16.23 7.62 -2.04
CA VAL A 50 17.71 7.73 -2.00
C VAL A 50 18.33 6.42 -2.48
N ILE A 51 19.27 6.52 -3.40
CA ILE A 51 20.05 5.40 -3.91
C ILE A 51 21.48 5.44 -3.35
N GLN A 52 22.08 4.27 -3.13
CA GLN A 52 23.46 4.14 -2.68
C GLN A 52 24.41 3.83 -3.86
N ASP A 53 23.89 3.20 -4.91
CA ASP A 53 24.64 2.78 -6.08
C ASP A 53 24.26 3.61 -7.31
N LEU A 54 25.26 4.09 -8.04
CA LEU A 54 25.05 4.85 -9.29
C LEU A 54 24.37 4.01 -10.39
N ASP A 55 24.50 2.70 -10.34
CA ASP A 55 23.81 1.79 -11.28
C ASP A 55 22.27 1.88 -11.17
N LYS A 56 21.76 2.35 -10.04
CA LYS A 56 20.34 2.58 -9.79
C LYS A 56 19.85 3.98 -10.20
N LEU A 57 20.69 4.79 -10.81
CA LEU A 57 20.31 6.16 -11.21
C LEU A 57 19.12 6.18 -12.19
N GLY A 58 19.06 5.18 -13.08
CA GLY A 58 17.91 5.00 -13.98
C GLY A 58 16.60 4.79 -13.23
N THR A 59 16.62 3.89 -12.25
CA THR A 59 15.45 3.62 -11.38
C THR A 59 15.05 4.87 -10.58
N ALA A 60 16.01 5.58 -9.99
CA ALA A 60 15.72 6.82 -9.27
C ALA A 60 15.09 7.90 -10.16
N TYR A 61 15.53 7.98 -11.44
CA TYR A 61 14.89 8.88 -12.39
C TYR A 61 13.43 8.49 -12.67
N GLU A 62 13.15 7.21 -12.86
CA GLU A 62 11.77 6.71 -13.07
C GLU A 62 10.89 6.95 -11.83
N GLU A 63 11.40 6.72 -10.63
CA GLU A 63 10.73 7.03 -9.37
C GLU A 63 10.40 8.53 -9.23
N ALA A 64 11.36 9.41 -9.56
CA ALA A 64 11.13 10.86 -9.51
C ALA A 64 10.08 11.29 -10.54
N LEU A 65 10.08 10.70 -11.72
CA LEU A 65 9.08 10.96 -12.75
C LEU A 65 7.70 10.45 -12.32
N GLU A 66 7.60 9.27 -11.74
CA GLU A 66 6.34 8.74 -11.18
C GLU A 66 5.81 9.64 -10.06
N ALA A 67 6.67 10.08 -9.14
CA ALA A 67 6.32 11.02 -8.08
C ALA A 67 5.79 12.34 -8.66
N LEU A 68 6.42 12.88 -9.70
CA LEU A 68 5.97 14.08 -10.39
C LEU A 68 4.56 13.89 -10.99
N MET A 69 4.32 12.78 -11.65
CA MET A 69 3.01 12.48 -12.26
C MET A 69 1.91 12.30 -11.21
N GLN A 70 2.20 11.62 -10.09
CA GLN A 70 1.27 11.48 -8.97
C GLN A 70 0.97 12.84 -8.33
N GLY A 71 1.98 13.68 -8.12
CA GLY A 71 1.81 15.03 -7.62
C GLY A 71 0.89 15.87 -8.51
N TYR A 72 1.04 15.80 -9.82
CA TYR A 72 0.15 16.47 -10.77
C TYR A 72 -1.30 16.00 -10.68
N ALA A 73 -1.54 14.72 -10.46
CA ALA A 73 -2.90 14.18 -10.31
C ALA A 73 -3.60 14.71 -9.05
N ILE A 74 -2.84 15.08 -8.01
CA ILE A 74 -3.38 15.52 -6.72
C ILE A 74 -3.43 17.05 -6.61
N PHE A 75 -2.33 17.74 -6.97
CA PHE A 75 -2.13 19.17 -6.69
C PHE A 75 -2.22 20.06 -7.94
N HIS A 76 -2.13 19.47 -9.13
CA HIS A 76 -2.11 20.10 -10.45
C HIS A 76 -0.86 20.94 -10.74
N GLU A 77 -0.42 21.83 -9.87
CA GLU A 77 0.78 22.66 -10.04
C GLU A 77 1.37 23.08 -8.68
N GLU A 78 2.65 23.48 -8.70
CA GLU A 78 3.38 24.03 -7.55
C GLU A 78 3.43 23.10 -6.33
N PHE A 79 4.08 21.95 -6.49
CA PHE A 79 4.21 20.96 -5.43
C PHE A 79 5.62 20.36 -5.37
N ILE A 80 5.93 19.74 -4.22
CA ILE A 80 7.04 18.80 -4.02
C ILE A 80 6.42 17.47 -3.61
N TYR A 81 6.62 16.44 -4.42
CA TYR A 81 6.09 15.11 -4.15
C TYR A 81 7.22 14.09 -4.09
N PHE A 82 7.33 13.40 -2.96
CA PHE A 82 8.34 12.36 -2.74
C PHE A 82 7.80 11.02 -3.20
N TYR A 83 8.62 10.27 -3.93
CA TYR A 83 8.30 8.89 -4.28
C TYR A 83 8.11 8.05 -3.02
N LYS A 84 7.02 7.32 -2.97
CA LYS A 84 6.72 6.36 -1.91
C LYS A 84 6.62 4.98 -2.53
N THR A 85 7.32 4.02 -1.94
CA THR A 85 7.13 2.61 -2.32
C THR A 85 5.66 2.25 -2.15
N LYS A 86 5.05 1.71 -3.19
CA LYS A 86 3.65 1.31 -3.17
C LYS A 86 3.42 0.25 -2.09
N GLU A 87 2.42 0.47 -1.28
CA GLU A 87 1.94 -0.55 -0.35
C GLU A 87 1.26 -1.69 -1.11
N LEU A 88 1.15 -2.86 -0.47
CA LEU A 88 0.51 -4.03 -1.08
C LEU A 88 -0.90 -3.70 -1.62
N LYS A 89 -1.66 -2.89 -0.89
CA LYS A 89 -3.00 -2.45 -1.32
C LYS A 89 -2.94 -1.69 -2.65
N GLU A 90 -2.00 -0.75 -2.81
CA GLU A 90 -1.82 0.03 -4.04
C GLU A 90 -1.35 -0.85 -5.21
N LEU A 91 -0.49 -1.85 -4.94
CA LEU A 91 -0.09 -2.83 -5.95
C LEU A 91 -1.27 -3.67 -6.43
N LEU A 92 -2.17 -4.06 -5.52
CA LEU A 92 -3.38 -4.79 -5.87
C LEU A 92 -4.32 -3.98 -6.76
N THR A 93 -4.43 -2.66 -6.56
CA THR A 93 -5.28 -1.81 -7.43
C THR A 93 -4.78 -1.71 -8.88
N ALA A 94 -3.52 -2.06 -9.16
CA ALA A 94 -2.99 -2.14 -10.53
C ALA A 94 -3.42 -3.42 -11.28
N ILE A 95 -3.99 -4.41 -10.58
CA ILE A 95 -4.50 -5.66 -11.16
C ILE A 95 -5.93 -5.41 -11.69
N PRO A 96 -6.29 -5.94 -12.87
CA PRO A 96 -7.65 -5.83 -13.37
C PRO A 96 -8.70 -6.33 -12.38
N ILE A 97 -9.76 -5.55 -12.16
CA ILE A 97 -10.83 -5.86 -11.19
C ILE A 97 -11.42 -7.27 -11.39
N LYS A 98 -11.51 -7.72 -12.63
CA LYS A 98 -11.98 -9.07 -12.97
C LYS A 98 -11.11 -10.16 -12.31
N ASP A 99 -9.79 -9.98 -12.33
CA ASP A 99 -8.85 -10.97 -11.80
C ASP A 99 -8.81 -10.92 -10.26
N LEU A 100 -8.91 -9.71 -9.70
CA LEU A 100 -9.08 -9.53 -8.24
C LEU A 100 -10.36 -10.20 -7.74
N ARG A 101 -11.48 -9.99 -8.43
CA ARG A 101 -12.77 -10.60 -8.09
C ARG A 101 -12.71 -12.11 -8.17
N ALA A 102 -12.11 -12.66 -9.21
CA ALA A 102 -11.93 -14.10 -9.35
C ALA A 102 -11.08 -14.69 -8.21
N LEU A 103 -9.99 -14.02 -7.81
CA LEU A 103 -9.18 -14.46 -6.69
C LEU A 103 -9.95 -14.40 -5.36
N TYR A 104 -10.69 -13.34 -5.14
CA TYR A 104 -11.53 -13.13 -3.95
C TYR A 104 -12.58 -14.24 -3.81
N GLU A 105 -13.38 -14.46 -4.85
CA GLU A 105 -14.45 -15.45 -4.89
C GLU A 105 -13.91 -16.88 -4.75
N ASN A 106 -12.85 -17.23 -5.48
CA ASN A 106 -12.24 -18.56 -5.39
C ASN A 106 -11.62 -18.85 -4.02
N THR A 107 -11.10 -17.82 -3.35
CA THR A 107 -10.47 -17.98 -2.04
C THR A 107 -11.49 -18.05 -0.92
N LEU A 108 -12.44 -17.13 -0.88
CA LEU A 108 -13.43 -17.04 0.21
C LEU A 108 -14.67 -17.88 -0.03
N LYS A 109 -14.89 -18.37 -1.25
CA LYS A 109 -16.04 -19.19 -1.62
C LYS A 109 -17.37 -18.49 -1.27
N THR A 110 -18.24 -19.16 -0.50
CA THR A 110 -19.52 -18.58 -0.05
C THR A 110 -19.33 -17.41 0.92
N LEU A 111 -18.17 -17.30 1.58
CA LEU A 111 -17.85 -16.17 2.47
C LEU A 111 -17.40 -14.91 1.70
N ALA A 112 -17.29 -14.95 0.36
CA ALA A 112 -17.01 -13.77 -0.45
C ALA A 112 -18.18 -12.75 -0.41
N TYR A 113 -19.40 -13.24 -0.31
CA TYR A 113 -20.61 -12.42 -0.20
C TYR A 113 -21.42 -12.89 1.01
N PRO A 114 -20.97 -12.58 2.24
CA PRO A 114 -21.57 -13.10 3.44
C PRO A 114 -22.97 -12.52 3.67
N GLU A 115 -23.90 -13.37 4.08
CA GLU A 115 -25.25 -12.98 4.48
C GLU A 115 -25.55 -13.51 5.90
N GLY A 116 -26.19 -12.68 6.72
CA GLY A 116 -26.62 -13.08 8.06
C GLY A 116 -25.48 -13.56 8.96
N ASP A 117 -25.55 -14.81 9.39
CA ASP A 117 -24.54 -15.40 10.30
C ASP A 117 -23.13 -15.48 9.69
N ASP A 118 -22.99 -15.49 8.37
CA ASP A 118 -21.69 -15.58 7.70
C ASP A 118 -20.91 -14.27 7.79
N GLU A 119 -21.56 -13.10 7.97
CA GLU A 119 -20.89 -11.83 8.27
C GLU A 119 -20.06 -11.93 9.56
N GLU A 120 -20.60 -12.56 10.59
CA GLU A 120 -19.89 -12.78 11.84
C GLU A 120 -18.73 -13.79 11.71
N LEU A 121 -18.81 -14.73 10.76
CA LEU A 121 -17.70 -15.62 10.44
C LEU A 121 -16.56 -14.83 9.79
N VAL A 122 -16.85 -14.04 8.77
CA VAL A 122 -15.85 -13.21 8.06
C VAL A 122 -15.17 -12.27 9.05
N ARG A 123 -15.93 -11.54 9.85
CA ARG A 123 -15.39 -10.67 10.89
C ARG A 123 -14.49 -11.44 11.89
N THR A 124 -14.90 -12.66 12.24
CA THR A 124 -14.11 -13.48 13.16
C THR A 124 -12.81 -13.94 12.51
N ILE A 125 -12.80 -14.30 11.21
CA ILE A 125 -11.60 -14.66 10.46
C ILE A 125 -10.65 -13.48 10.42
N GLU A 126 -11.10 -12.29 10.08
CA GLU A 126 -10.28 -11.07 10.01
C GLU A 126 -9.54 -10.83 11.32
N VAL A 127 -10.28 -10.71 12.41
CA VAL A 127 -9.72 -10.47 13.75
C VAL A 127 -8.84 -11.65 14.21
N TYR A 128 -9.20 -12.89 13.87
CA TYR A 128 -8.39 -14.07 14.21
C TYR A 128 -7.04 -14.06 13.50
N LEU A 129 -7.01 -13.70 12.23
CA LEU A 129 -5.77 -13.54 11.47
C LEU A 129 -4.94 -12.36 11.98
N GLU A 130 -5.53 -11.21 12.29
CA GLU A 130 -4.84 -10.06 12.89
C GLU A 130 -4.14 -10.42 14.19
N HIS A 131 -4.80 -11.24 15.03
CA HIS A 131 -4.27 -11.74 16.29
C HIS A 131 -3.45 -13.04 16.15
N GLN A 132 -2.81 -13.24 14.99
CA GLN A 132 -1.89 -14.35 14.72
C GLN A 132 -2.50 -15.73 15.02
N CYS A 133 -3.77 -15.91 14.72
CA CYS A 133 -4.53 -17.13 14.94
C CYS A 133 -4.62 -17.55 16.43
N GLU A 134 -4.63 -16.58 17.36
CA GLU A 134 -4.74 -16.85 18.78
C GLU A 134 -6.18 -16.63 19.25
N ILE A 135 -6.82 -17.70 19.76
CA ILE A 135 -8.26 -17.73 20.13
C ILE A 135 -8.59 -16.72 21.25
N THR A 136 -7.73 -16.64 22.26
CA THR A 136 -8.05 -15.86 23.46
C THR A 136 -8.00 -14.34 23.19
N SER A 137 -6.98 -13.90 22.45
CA SER A 137 -6.86 -12.50 22.03
C SER A 137 -7.98 -12.09 21.07
N THR A 138 -8.33 -12.96 20.12
CA THR A 138 -9.48 -12.79 19.21
C THR A 138 -10.79 -12.66 19.98
N ALA A 139 -11.04 -13.55 20.94
CA ALA A 139 -12.25 -13.52 21.76
C ALA A 139 -12.38 -12.21 22.56
N ARG A 140 -11.25 -11.71 23.10
CA ARG A 140 -11.20 -10.43 23.80
C ARG A 140 -11.49 -9.27 22.85
N ALA A 141 -10.88 -9.26 21.67
CA ALA A 141 -11.08 -8.20 20.67
C ALA A 141 -12.51 -8.15 20.15
N LEU A 142 -13.17 -9.29 20.00
CA LEU A 142 -14.56 -9.40 19.54
C LEU A 142 -15.59 -9.29 20.67
N TYR A 143 -15.17 -9.22 21.94
CA TYR A 143 -16.06 -9.23 23.12
C TYR A 143 -16.99 -10.45 23.18
N VAL A 144 -16.48 -11.62 22.79
CA VAL A 144 -17.24 -12.89 22.81
C VAL A 144 -16.50 -13.95 23.63
N HIS A 145 -17.20 -15.04 23.96
CA HIS A 145 -16.58 -16.17 24.66
C HIS A 145 -15.61 -16.92 23.72
N ARG A 146 -14.49 -17.43 24.27
CA ARG A 146 -13.49 -18.20 23.49
C ARG A 146 -14.06 -19.39 22.71
N ASN A 147 -15.11 -20.04 23.23
CA ASN A 147 -15.77 -21.15 22.55
C ASN A 147 -16.55 -20.68 21.30
N THR A 148 -17.09 -19.47 21.31
CA THR A 148 -17.71 -18.85 20.14
C THR A 148 -16.69 -18.64 19.01
N VAL A 149 -15.53 -18.14 19.35
CA VAL A 149 -14.42 -17.99 18.37
C VAL A 149 -14.01 -19.35 17.81
N LYS A 150 -13.79 -20.36 18.68
CA LYS A 150 -13.48 -21.72 18.24
C LYS A 150 -14.50 -22.29 17.27
N TYR A 151 -15.77 -22.13 17.59
CA TYR A 151 -16.87 -22.61 16.73
C TYR A 151 -16.86 -21.89 15.37
N ARG A 152 -16.76 -20.56 15.37
CA ARG A 152 -16.75 -19.77 14.15
C ARG A 152 -15.53 -20.06 13.27
N VAL A 153 -14.34 -20.15 13.86
CA VAL A 153 -13.12 -20.52 13.14
C VAL A 153 -13.27 -21.89 12.50
N LYS A 154 -13.76 -22.90 13.25
CA LYS A 154 -13.97 -24.24 12.73
C LYS A 154 -14.99 -24.26 11.57
N LYS A 155 -16.12 -23.56 11.72
CA LYS A 155 -17.13 -23.42 10.65
C LYS A 155 -16.54 -22.76 9.40
N ALA A 156 -15.74 -21.73 9.58
CA ALA A 156 -15.05 -21.06 8.48
C ALA A 156 -14.04 -21.97 7.78
N GLU A 157 -13.22 -22.73 8.53
CA GLU A 157 -12.28 -23.71 7.97
C GLU A 157 -13.00 -24.84 7.19
N GLU A 158 -14.18 -25.26 7.64
CA GLU A 158 -15.03 -26.23 6.92
C GLU A 158 -15.53 -25.65 5.57
N ILE A 159 -15.94 -24.38 5.53
CA ILE A 159 -16.37 -23.68 4.31
C ILE A 159 -15.19 -23.49 3.36
N LEU A 160 -14.07 -23.00 3.87
CA LEU A 160 -12.86 -22.73 3.09
C LEU A 160 -12.17 -24.02 2.64
N GLY A 161 -12.37 -25.13 3.38
CA GLY A 161 -11.79 -26.44 3.10
C GLY A 161 -10.33 -26.55 3.51
N GLU A 162 -9.81 -25.62 4.32
CA GLU A 162 -8.42 -25.53 4.71
C GLU A 162 -8.23 -24.84 6.08
N PRO A 163 -7.16 -25.21 6.83
CA PRO A 163 -6.91 -24.63 8.14
C PRO A 163 -6.37 -23.20 8.01
N LEU A 164 -6.93 -22.29 8.82
CA LEU A 164 -6.51 -20.88 8.89
C LEU A 164 -5.13 -20.69 9.51
N LYS A 165 -4.65 -21.65 10.32
CA LYS A 165 -3.33 -21.61 10.95
C LYS A 165 -2.18 -21.95 10.01
N ASP A 166 -2.46 -22.59 8.88
CA ASP A 166 -1.43 -22.83 7.89
C ASP A 166 -0.91 -21.50 7.31
N PRO A 167 0.41 -21.26 7.29
CA PRO A 167 0.95 -19.97 6.86
C PRO A 167 0.57 -19.57 5.43
N THR A 168 0.52 -20.54 4.50
CA THR A 168 0.19 -20.30 3.09
C THR A 168 -1.29 -19.94 2.95
N ASN A 169 -2.17 -20.70 3.63
CA ASN A 169 -3.60 -20.42 3.62
C ASN A 169 -3.91 -19.08 4.30
N SER A 170 -3.29 -18.83 5.46
CA SER A 170 -3.41 -17.57 6.19
C SER A 170 -3.05 -16.36 5.31
N LEU A 171 -1.92 -16.44 4.59
CA LEU A 171 -1.50 -15.36 3.68
C LEU A 171 -2.52 -15.17 2.55
N ARG A 172 -2.95 -16.25 1.90
CA ARG A 172 -3.92 -16.18 0.79
C ARG A 172 -5.24 -15.57 1.22
N ILE A 173 -5.74 -15.95 2.39
CA ILE A 173 -7.00 -15.44 2.92
C ILE A 173 -6.87 -13.97 3.32
N ARG A 174 -5.75 -13.54 3.92
CA ARG A 174 -5.47 -12.11 4.22
C ARG A 174 -5.48 -11.26 2.96
N VAL A 175 -4.85 -11.73 1.88
CA VAL A 175 -4.86 -11.04 0.59
C VAL A 175 -6.28 -10.98 0.03
N ALA A 176 -7.05 -12.05 0.10
CA ALA A 176 -8.43 -12.06 -0.37
C ALA A 176 -9.32 -11.08 0.42
N LEU A 177 -9.20 -11.02 1.73
CA LEU A 177 -9.92 -10.05 2.57
C LEU A 177 -9.54 -8.60 2.21
N MET A 178 -8.25 -8.33 1.98
CA MET A 178 -7.78 -7.02 1.51
C MET A 178 -8.39 -6.65 0.15
N ILE A 179 -8.47 -7.62 -0.78
CA ILE A 179 -9.15 -7.43 -2.07
C ILE A 179 -10.64 -7.12 -1.86
N GLY A 180 -11.31 -7.78 -0.93
CA GLY A 180 -12.71 -7.49 -0.59
C GLY A 180 -12.92 -6.02 -0.19
N HIS A 181 -12.01 -5.46 0.61
CA HIS A 181 -12.05 -4.04 0.95
C HIS A 181 -11.85 -3.13 -0.27
N ILE A 182 -10.99 -3.50 -1.22
CA ILE A 182 -10.80 -2.74 -2.47
C ILE A 182 -12.08 -2.78 -3.29
N LEU A 183 -12.65 -3.98 -3.51
CA LEU A 183 -13.85 -4.16 -4.33
C LEU A 183 -15.09 -3.45 -3.76
N ASN A 184 -15.18 -3.26 -2.44
CA ASN A 184 -16.31 -2.59 -1.77
C ASN A 184 -16.16 -1.06 -1.73
N HIS A 185 -14.98 -0.50 -2.01
CA HIS A 185 -14.75 0.95 -2.08
C HIS A 185 -14.97 1.55 -3.48
N ASP A 186 -15.08 0.71 -4.51
CA ASP A 186 -15.31 1.13 -5.91
C ASP A 186 -16.81 1.08 -6.31
N VAL A 187 -17.73 1.03 -5.33
CA VAL A 187 -19.19 1.08 -5.55
C VAL A 187 -19.80 2.38 -5.03
#